data_e2e147bbb150027f58c491e3c09cd2c9
#
_entry.id   e2e147bbb150027f58c491e3c09cd2c9
#
_cell.length_a   1.000
_cell.length_b   1.000
_cell.length_c   1.000
_cell.angle_alpha   90.00
_cell.angle_beta   90.00
_cell.angle_gamma   90.00
#
_symmetry.space_group_name_H-M   'P 1'
#
loop_
_entity.id
_entity.type
_entity.pdbx_description
1 polymer ?
#
loop_
_entity_poly.entity_id
_entity_poly.type
_entity_poly.pdbx_seq_one_letter_code
_entity_poly.pdbx_strand_id
1 'polypeptide(L)'
;MIERTISISGRDVIFRSSATVPRLYRAKFKRDIFKDLSRLEKSYKKRKDGGEELQIDDLEIFENVAYIMAYHAYPSIPKTIDEWLDQFEMFSIYQVLPQILELWGDNLMTDVQSKKGLAEVSGK
;
A
#
# COMPACT_ATOMS: atom_id res chain seq x y z
N MET A 1 -7.47 2.73 12.42
CA MET A 1 -7.34 3.24 11.05
C MET A 1 -6.17 4.20 10.97
N ILE A 2 -5.34 4.05 9.96
CA ILE A 2 -4.15 4.86 9.78
C ILE A 2 -4.29 5.70 8.53
N GLU A 3 -4.03 7.00 8.65
CA GLU A 3 -4.00 7.92 7.51
C GLU A 3 -2.63 8.58 7.46
N ARG A 4 -2.15 8.81 6.26
CA ARG A 4 -0.88 9.52 6.05
C ARG A 4 -1.01 10.42 4.84
N THR A 5 -0.59 11.68 4.99
CA THR A 5 -0.55 12.63 3.90
C THR A 5 0.86 12.67 3.34
N ILE A 6 0.99 12.45 2.04
CA ILE A 6 2.29 12.42 1.37
C ILE A 6 2.25 13.43 0.22
N SER A 7 3.27 14.27 0.13
CA SER A 7 3.38 15.22 -0.98
C SER A 7 3.97 14.50 -2.19
N ILE A 8 3.25 14.56 -3.31
CA ILE A 8 3.67 13.95 -4.57
C ILE A 8 3.52 15.00 -5.66
N SER A 9 4.61 15.38 -6.30
CA SER A 9 4.63 16.40 -7.36
C SER A 9 3.99 17.72 -6.88
N GLY A 10 4.21 18.08 -5.62
CA GLY A 10 3.65 19.31 -5.05
C GLY A 10 2.19 19.21 -4.66
N ARG A 11 1.59 18.03 -4.74
CA ARG A 11 0.21 17.77 -4.33
C ARG A 11 0.22 16.93 -3.05
N ASP A 12 -0.65 17.29 -2.11
CA ASP A 12 -0.84 16.48 -0.92
C ASP A 12 -1.86 15.37 -1.22
N VAL A 13 -1.43 14.14 -1.08
CA VAL A 13 -2.28 12.97 -1.29
C VAL A 13 -2.43 12.23 0.02
N ILE A 14 -3.69 11.97 0.40
CA ILE A 14 -3.99 11.26 1.63
C ILE A 14 -4.17 9.78 1.31
N PHE A 15 -3.49 8.93 2.04
CA PHE A 15 -3.62 7.48 1.94
C PHE A 15 -4.23 6.97 3.24
N ARG A 16 -5.30 6.19 3.13
CA ARG A 16 -5.97 5.61 4.29
C ARG A 16 -5.83 4.09 4.27
N SER A 17 -5.43 3.53 5.40
CA SER A 17 -5.31 2.10 5.57
C SER A 17 -6.23 1.65 6.71
N SER A 18 -7.24 0.86 6.38
CA SER A 18 -8.19 0.31 7.34
C SER A 18 -8.55 -1.11 6.90
N ALA A 19 -9.34 -1.79 7.71
CA ALA A 19 -9.81 -3.14 7.39
C ALA A 19 -10.64 -3.20 6.10
N THR A 20 -11.13 -2.06 5.62
CA THR A 20 -11.89 -1.99 4.37
C THR A 20 -10.98 -2.11 3.13
N VAL A 21 -9.71 -1.74 3.24
CA VAL A 21 -8.79 -1.74 2.09
C VAL A 21 -8.69 -3.12 1.42
N PRO A 22 -8.50 -4.23 2.15
CA PRO A 22 -8.46 -5.54 1.50
C PRO A 22 -9.72 -5.87 0.71
N ARG A 23 -10.88 -5.45 1.23
CA ARG A 23 -12.16 -5.67 0.55
C ARG A 23 -12.25 -4.85 -0.73
N LEU A 24 -11.87 -3.58 -0.69
CA LEU A 24 -11.87 -2.71 -1.86
C LEU A 24 -10.92 -3.24 -2.94
N TYR A 25 -9.75 -3.68 -2.50
CA TYR A 25 -8.74 -4.22 -3.40
C TYR A 25 -9.26 -5.48 -4.11
N ARG A 26 -9.83 -6.41 -3.35
CA ARG A 26 -10.38 -7.64 -3.90
C ARG A 26 -11.53 -7.35 -4.86
N ALA A 27 -12.41 -6.41 -4.50
CA ALA A 27 -13.56 -6.07 -5.33
C ALA A 27 -13.13 -5.47 -6.67
N LYS A 28 -12.11 -4.60 -6.65
CA LYS A 28 -11.67 -3.91 -7.88
C LYS A 28 -10.72 -4.77 -8.72
N PHE A 29 -9.76 -5.43 -8.09
CA PHE A 29 -8.68 -6.11 -8.82
C PHE A 29 -8.80 -7.63 -8.83
N LYS A 30 -9.71 -8.19 -8.05
CA LYS A 30 -9.91 -9.65 -7.93
C LYS A 30 -8.63 -10.35 -7.45
N ARG A 31 -7.92 -9.69 -6.54
CA ARG A 31 -6.65 -10.19 -6.01
C ARG A 31 -6.62 -10.04 -4.49
N ASP A 32 -5.72 -10.78 -3.86
CA ASP A 32 -5.49 -10.75 -2.42
C ASP A 32 -4.38 -9.73 -2.11
N ILE A 33 -4.74 -8.63 -1.46
CA ILE A 33 -3.78 -7.57 -1.14
C ILE A 33 -2.65 -8.07 -0.24
N PHE A 34 -2.91 -9.02 0.65
CA PHE A 34 -1.88 -9.53 1.56
C PHE A 34 -0.77 -10.25 0.80
N LYS A 35 -1.14 -11.05 -0.18
CA LYS A 35 -0.17 -11.73 -1.03
C LYS A 35 0.61 -10.73 -1.88
N ASP A 36 -0.09 -9.78 -2.47
CA ASP A 36 0.52 -8.77 -3.33
C ASP A 36 1.49 -7.89 -2.55
N LEU A 37 1.11 -7.42 -1.36
CA LEU A 37 1.98 -6.59 -0.54
C LEU A 37 3.19 -7.37 -0.01
N SER A 38 3.00 -8.63 0.34
CA SER A 38 4.12 -9.47 0.78
C SER A 38 5.14 -9.64 -0.34
N ARG A 39 4.67 -9.86 -1.56
CA ARG A 39 5.52 -9.95 -2.74
C ARG A 39 6.27 -8.64 -2.98
N LEU A 40 5.55 -7.53 -2.91
CA LEU A 40 6.12 -6.20 -3.15
C LEU A 40 7.20 -5.89 -2.11
N GLU A 41 6.93 -6.20 -0.84
CA GLU A 41 7.89 -5.96 0.23
C GLU A 41 9.17 -6.77 0.02
N LYS A 42 9.05 -8.03 -0.36
CA LYS A 42 10.21 -8.88 -0.63
C LYS A 42 11.04 -8.34 -1.79
N SER A 43 10.38 -7.94 -2.87
CA SER A 43 11.06 -7.38 -4.03
C SER A 43 11.77 -6.07 -3.68
N TYR A 44 11.14 -5.24 -2.89
CA TYR A 44 11.73 -3.98 -2.44
C TYR A 44 12.99 -4.21 -1.59
N LYS A 45 12.93 -5.17 -0.68
CA LYS A 45 14.08 -5.52 0.16
C LYS A 45 15.24 -6.02 -0.67
N LYS A 46 14.99 -6.88 -1.65
CA LYS A 46 16.02 -7.38 -2.56
C LYS A 46 16.71 -6.24 -3.31
N ARG A 47 15.93 -5.30 -3.83
CA ARG A 47 16.46 -4.14 -4.53
C ARG A 47 17.33 -3.28 -3.61
N LYS A 48 16.86 -3.04 -2.38
CA LYS A 48 17.57 -2.23 -1.40
C LYS A 48 18.91 -2.84 -1.02
N ASP A 49 18.98 -4.16 -0.98
CA ASP A 49 20.20 -4.89 -0.65
C ASP A 49 21.14 -5.08 -1.85
N GLY A 50 20.88 -4.36 -2.94
CA GLY A 50 21.70 -4.42 -4.14
C GLY A 50 21.37 -5.59 -5.05
N GLY A 51 20.21 -6.21 -4.85
CA GLY A 51 19.75 -7.31 -5.68
C GLY A 51 19.03 -6.85 -6.94
N GLU A 52 18.05 -7.64 -7.34
CA GLU A 52 17.30 -7.40 -8.57
C GLU A 52 16.44 -6.14 -8.48
N GLU A 53 16.20 -5.53 -9.64
CA GLU A 53 15.26 -4.42 -9.75
C GLU A 53 13.83 -4.93 -9.62
N LEU A 54 12.91 -4.00 -9.31
CA LEU A 54 11.49 -4.33 -9.25
C LEU A 54 11.01 -4.79 -10.62
N GLN A 55 10.20 -5.83 -10.62
CA GLN A 55 9.60 -6.35 -11.84
C GLN A 55 8.39 -5.50 -12.24
N ILE A 56 7.95 -5.64 -13.48
CA ILE A 56 6.76 -4.93 -13.99
C ILE A 56 5.54 -5.25 -13.13
N ASP A 57 5.37 -6.52 -12.75
CA ASP A 57 4.25 -6.94 -11.90
C ASP A 57 4.29 -6.26 -10.53
N ASP A 58 5.49 -6.03 -10.00
CA ASP A 58 5.65 -5.35 -8.71
C ASP A 58 5.23 -3.89 -8.79
N LEU A 59 5.55 -3.22 -9.89
CA LEU A 59 5.14 -1.85 -10.12
C LEU A 59 3.61 -1.75 -10.23
N GLU A 60 2.99 -2.68 -10.93
CA GLU A 60 1.54 -2.72 -11.06
C GLU A 60 0.87 -2.93 -9.70
N ILE A 61 1.41 -3.84 -8.88
CA ILE A 61 0.91 -4.06 -7.52
C ILE A 61 0.97 -2.77 -6.72
N PHE A 62 2.12 -2.08 -6.77
CA PHE A 62 2.28 -0.82 -6.06
C PHE A 62 1.25 0.22 -6.49
N GLU A 63 1.07 0.38 -7.80
CA GLU A 63 0.10 1.34 -8.35
C GLU A 63 -1.32 1.03 -7.85
N ASN A 64 -1.69 -0.24 -7.89
CA ASN A 64 -3.01 -0.68 -7.44
C ASN A 64 -3.23 -0.42 -5.95
N VAL A 65 -2.25 -0.76 -5.13
CA VAL A 65 -2.33 -0.56 -3.68
C VAL A 65 -2.41 0.93 -3.33
N ALA A 66 -1.55 1.73 -3.93
CA ALA A 66 -1.53 3.17 -3.70
C ALA A 66 -2.87 3.80 -4.10
N TYR A 67 -3.39 3.43 -5.27
CA TYR A 67 -4.67 3.95 -5.75
C TYR A 67 -5.81 3.62 -4.78
N ILE A 68 -5.89 2.37 -4.33
CA ILE A 68 -6.98 1.96 -3.42
C ILE A 68 -6.91 2.71 -2.10
N MET A 69 -5.72 2.90 -1.55
CA MET A 69 -5.56 3.64 -0.30
C MET A 69 -5.94 5.11 -0.47
N ALA A 70 -5.59 5.71 -1.61
CA ALA A 70 -5.95 7.10 -1.92
C ALA A 70 -7.46 7.23 -2.15
N TYR A 71 -8.05 6.31 -2.90
CA TYR A 71 -9.49 6.28 -3.14
C TYR A 71 -10.26 6.13 -1.84
N HIS A 72 -9.80 5.26 -0.96
CA HIS A 72 -10.45 5.06 0.34
C HIS A 72 -10.41 6.33 1.19
N ALA A 73 -9.33 7.09 1.11
CA ALA A 73 -9.20 8.36 1.83
C ALA A 73 -10.07 9.46 1.23
N TYR A 74 -10.16 9.49 -0.10
CA TYR A 74 -10.88 10.56 -0.80
C TYR A 74 -11.50 10.02 -2.09
N PRO A 75 -12.75 9.56 -2.03
CA PRO A 75 -13.41 8.92 -3.18
C PRO A 75 -13.64 9.83 -4.40
N SER A 76 -13.40 11.12 -4.26
CA SER A 76 -13.54 12.07 -5.38
C SER A 76 -12.35 12.08 -6.34
N ILE A 77 -11.31 11.30 -6.07
CA ILE A 77 -10.17 11.19 -7.00
C ILE A 77 -10.64 10.52 -8.30
N PRO A 78 -9.85 10.60 -9.38
CA PRO A 78 -10.24 9.98 -10.66
C PRO A 78 -10.59 8.51 -10.49
N LYS A 79 -11.54 8.05 -11.29
CA LYS A 79 -12.12 6.70 -11.15
C LYS A 79 -11.24 5.61 -11.75
N THR A 80 -10.26 5.98 -12.57
CA THR A 80 -9.31 5.01 -13.12
C THR A 80 -7.91 5.31 -12.63
N ILE A 81 -7.11 4.26 -12.56
CA ILE A 81 -5.70 4.41 -12.14
C ILE A 81 -4.95 5.28 -13.14
N ASP A 82 -5.22 5.10 -14.42
CA ASP A 82 -4.57 5.86 -15.47
C ASP A 82 -4.80 7.37 -15.30
N GLU A 83 -6.05 7.77 -15.08
CA GLU A 83 -6.37 9.18 -14.86
C GLU A 83 -5.74 9.72 -13.58
N TRP A 84 -5.70 8.88 -12.54
CA TRP A 84 -5.11 9.27 -11.27
C TRP A 84 -3.59 9.47 -11.42
N LEU A 85 -2.91 8.53 -12.08
CA LEU A 85 -1.47 8.62 -12.29
C LEU A 85 -1.07 9.80 -13.17
N ASP A 86 -1.93 10.19 -14.10
CA ASP A 86 -1.67 11.35 -14.98
C ASP A 86 -1.50 12.66 -14.22
N GLN A 87 -1.95 12.73 -12.97
CA GLN A 87 -1.80 13.93 -12.15
C GLN A 87 -0.36 14.13 -11.64
N PHE A 88 0.48 13.11 -11.73
CA PHE A 88 1.82 13.11 -11.15
C PHE A 88 2.89 13.07 -12.22
N GLU A 89 4.08 13.59 -11.89
CA GLU A 89 5.23 13.47 -12.76
C GLU A 89 5.69 12.01 -12.83
N MET A 90 6.36 11.66 -13.92
CA MET A 90 6.67 10.28 -14.29
C MET A 90 7.16 9.40 -13.14
N PHE A 91 8.09 9.89 -12.33
CA PHE A 91 8.71 9.07 -11.28
C PHE A 91 8.26 9.41 -9.87
N SER A 92 7.49 10.48 -9.71
CA SER A 92 7.14 10.97 -8.36
C SER A 92 6.34 9.97 -7.56
N ILE A 93 5.39 9.28 -8.19
CA ILE A 93 4.53 8.31 -7.49
C ILE A 93 5.36 7.14 -6.94
N TYR A 94 6.41 6.73 -7.65
CA TYR A 94 7.21 5.58 -7.22
C TYR A 94 8.12 5.91 -6.03
N GLN A 95 8.40 7.19 -5.78
CA GLN A 95 9.15 7.61 -4.60
C GLN A 95 8.37 7.41 -3.31
N VAL A 96 7.07 7.20 -3.44
CA VAL A 96 6.17 6.96 -2.30
C VAL A 96 6.21 5.51 -1.83
N LEU A 97 6.76 4.60 -2.63
CA LEU A 97 6.77 3.17 -2.34
C LEU A 97 7.24 2.83 -0.92
N PRO A 98 8.39 3.35 -0.42
CA PRO A 98 8.79 3.02 0.95
C PRO A 98 7.75 3.44 1.98
N GLN A 99 7.08 4.57 1.76
CA GLN A 99 6.08 5.09 2.69
C GLN A 99 4.80 4.24 2.68
N ILE A 100 4.41 3.73 1.52
CA ILE A 100 3.27 2.81 1.42
C ILE A 100 3.58 1.50 2.14
N LEU A 101 4.78 0.96 1.95
CA LEU A 101 5.20 -0.26 2.64
C LEU A 101 5.28 -0.05 4.15
N GLU A 102 5.73 1.12 4.57
CA GLU A 102 5.78 1.48 5.98
C GLU A 102 4.37 1.53 6.57
N LEU A 103 3.43 2.13 5.86
CA LEU A 103 2.03 2.20 6.27
C LEU A 103 1.43 0.79 6.40
N TRP A 104 1.75 -0.09 5.45
CA TRP A 104 1.36 -1.50 5.51
C TRP A 104 2.00 -2.21 6.70
N GLY A 105 3.29 -1.97 6.92
CA GLY A 105 4.03 -2.56 8.04
C GLY A 105 3.45 -2.16 9.39
N ASP A 106 3.06 -0.90 9.53
CA ASP A 106 2.44 -0.41 10.77
C ASP A 106 1.13 -1.15 11.06
N ASN A 107 0.30 -1.34 10.04
CA ASN A 107 -0.94 -2.11 10.18
C ASN A 107 -0.67 -3.56 10.55
N LEU A 108 0.29 -4.17 9.90
CA LEU A 108 0.67 -5.55 10.15
C LEU A 108 1.21 -5.73 11.56
N MET A 109 2.05 -4.83 12.00
CA MET A 109 2.60 -4.85 13.36
C MET A 109 1.49 -4.76 14.41
N THR A 110 0.54 -3.86 14.22
CA THR A 110 -0.60 -3.72 15.12
C THR A 110 -1.39 -5.02 15.19
N ASP A 111 -1.64 -5.64 14.06
CA ASP A 111 -2.39 -6.90 13.96
C ASP A 111 -1.64 -8.03 14.67
N VAL A 112 -0.34 -8.14 14.42
CA VAL A 112 0.50 -9.16 15.05
C VAL A 112 0.53 -8.99 16.57
N GLN A 113 0.68 -7.77 17.04
CA GLN A 113 0.67 -7.49 18.46
C GLN A 113 -0.66 -7.85 19.11
N SER A 114 -1.77 -7.55 18.44
CA SER A 114 -3.10 -7.91 18.94
C SER A 114 -3.26 -9.41 19.06
N LYS A 115 -2.85 -10.17 18.06
CA LYS A 115 -2.92 -11.63 18.08
C LYS A 115 -2.03 -12.22 19.17
N LYS A 116 -0.85 -11.70 19.33
CA LYS A 116 0.07 -12.13 20.35
C LYS A 116 -0.49 -11.87 21.75
N GLY A 117 -1.05 -10.69 21.96
CA GLY A 117 -1.69 -10.34 23.23
C GLY A 117 -2.85 -11.27 23.56
N LEU A 118 -3.69 -11.61 22.56
CA LEU A 118 -4.78 -12.56 22.75
C LEU A 118 -4.28 -13.95 23.14
N ALA A 119 -3.21 -14.40 22.49
CA ALA A 119 -2.62 -15.71 22.81
C ALA A 119 -2.11 -15.74 24.25
N GLU A 120 -1.47 -14.70 24.70
CA GLU A 120 -0.96 -14.58 26.06
C GLU A 120 -2.11 -14.58 27.09
N VAL A 121 -3.16 -13.81 26.81
CA VAL A 121 -4.35 -13.74 27.66
C VAL A 121 -5.05 -15.08 27.74
N SER A 122 -5.01 -15.86 26.68
CA SER A 122 -5.63 -17.19 26.62
C SER A 122 -4.79 -18.26 27.35
N GLY A 123 -3.69 -17.89 27.98
CA GLY A 123 -2.85 -18.82 28.70
C GLY A 123 -1.89 -19.59 27.82
N LYS A 124 -1.56 -19.04 26.71
CA LYS A 124 -0.63 -19.65 25.74
C LYS A 124 0.78 -19.10 25.88
#